data_1a4cbebdd328fb5ccda91bc97c950337
#
_entry.id   1a4cbebdd328fb5ccda91bc97c950337
#
_cell.length_a   1.000
_cell.length_b   1.000
_cell.length_c   1.000
_cell.angle_alpha   90.00
_cell.angle_beta   90.00
_cell.angle_gamma   90.00
#
_symmetry.space_group_name_H-M   'P 1'
#
loop_
_entity.id
_entity.type
_entity.pdbx_description
1 polymer ?
#
loop_
_entity_poly.entity_id
_entity_poly.type
_entity_poly.pdbx_seq_one_letter_code
_entity_poly.pdbx_strand_id
1 'polypeptide(L)'
;MGKITVETCEIEGLKIITPSVFGDARGYFMETYNYNDFAEAGITEKFVQDNQSASKKGVLRGLHFQINYPQDKLVRVVNGEVFDVAVDLRKGSKTFGKWYGVRLSAENKKQFFIPKGFAHGFLVLSDYAEFVYKCSDFYHPNDEGGIAYNDPDIAVKWPIEEGLELIMSEKDTKWGGFKEYVAERK
;
A
#
# COMPACT_ATOMS: atom_id res chain seq x y z
N MET A 1 12.22 12.49 -20.38
CA MET A 1 12.11 11.02 -20.57
C MET A 1 11.40 10.52 -19.31
N GLY A 2 10.53 9.54 -19.33
CA GLY A 2 9.93 9.03 -18.10
C GLY A 2 8.67 9.75 -17.60
N LYS A 3 7.77 10.16 -18.48
CA LYS A 3 6.49 10.69 -18.00
C LYS A 3 5.66 9.60 -17.30
N ILE A 4 5.04 9.95 -16.19
CA ILE A 4 4.09 9.12 -15.46
C ILE A 4 2.66 9.53 -15.81
N THR A 5 1.73 8.58 -15.75
CA THR A 5 0.29 8.87 -15.73
C THR A 5 -0.20 8.73 -14.31
N VAL A 6 -1.01 9.68 -13.83
CA VAL A 6 -1.55 9.66 -12.46
C VAL A 6 -3.07 9.65 -12.51
N GLU A 7 -3.66 8.64 -11.86
CA GLU A 7 -5.08 8.51 -11.65
C GLU A 7 -5.38 8.83 -10.17
N THR A 8 -6.32 9.75 -9.93
CA THR A 8 -6.83 10.04 -8.58
C THR A 8 -7.85 8.97 -8.18
N CYS A 9 -7.85 8.61 -6.91
CA CYS A 9 -8.81 7.66 -6.35
C CYS A 9 -10.01 8.39 -5.72
N GLU A 10 -11.06 7.63 -5.38
CA GLU A 10 -12.25 8.15 -4.70
C GLU A 10 -11.94 8.71 -3.30
N ILE A 11 -10.85 8.25 -2.68
CA ILE A 11 -10.35 8.75 -1.41
C ILE A 11 -9.25 9.74 -1.68
N GLU A 12 -9.45 10.98 -1.27
CA GLU A 12 -8.52 12.09 -1.48
C GLU A 12 -7.12 11.78 -0.95
N GLY A 13 -6.11 12.06 -1.76
CA GLY A 13 -4.69 11.86 -1.44
C GLY A 13 -4.14 10.54 -1.98
N LEU A 14 -4.95 9.50 -2.15
CA LEU A 14 -4.53 8.26 -2.81
C LEU A 14 -4.35 8.49 -4.32
N LYS A 15 -3.27 7.95 -4.89
CA LYS A 15 -2.99 8.06 -6.33
C LYS A 15 -2.45 6.75 -6.89
N ILE A 16 -2.92 6.37 -8.07
CA ILE A 16 -2.33 5.29 -8.85
C ILE A 16 -1.41 5.92 -9.90
N ILE A 17 -0.17 5.48 -9.93
CA ILE A 17 0.86 5.97 -10.83
C ILE A 17 1.22 4.85 -11.81
N THR A 18 1.18 5.16 -13.10
CA THR A 18 1.63 4.25 -14.15
C THR A 18 2.82 4.87 -14.86
N PRO A 19 4.03 4.29 -14.75
CA PRO A 19 5.21 4.78 -15.46
C PRO A 19 5.12 4.48 -16.95
N SER A 20 5.77 5.32 -17.76
CA SER A 20 5.98 5.00 -19.18
C SER A 20 6.99 3.86 -19.29
N VAL A 21 6.64 2.84 -20.08
CA VAL A 21 7.48 1.67 -20.34
C VAL A 21 7.97 1.71 -21.78
N PHE A 22 9.27 1.61 -21.96
CA PHE A 22 9.94 1.61 -23.27
C PHE A 22 10.50 0.22 -23.55
N GLY A 23 9.88 -0.52 -24.49
CA GLY A 23 10.25 -1.87 -24.85
C GLY A 23 11.00 -1.96 -26.19
N ASP A 24 11.96 -2.88 -26.28
CA ASP A 24 12.63 -3.29 -27.52
C ASP A 24 13.00 -4.80 -27.49
N ALA A 25 13.75 -5.28 -28.47
CA ALA A 25 14.16 -6.68 -28.57
C ALA A 25 15.00 -7.19 -27.36
N ARG A 26 15.53 -6.31 -26.53
CA ARG A 26 16.32 -6.64 -25.33
C ARG A 26 15.46 -6.74 -24.06
N GLY A 27 14.20 -6.28 -24.11
CA GLY A 27 13.30 -6.20 -22.95
C GLY A 27 12.69 -4.80 -22.83
N TYR A 28 12.67 -4.24 -21.63
CA TYR A 28 12.08 -2.92 -21.39
C TYR A 28 12.93 -2.08 -20.43
N PHE A 29 12.75 -0.77 -20.54
CA PHE A 29 13.23 0.23 -19.60
C PHE A 29 12.04 1.05 -19.10
N MET A 30 12.02 1.38 -17.80
CA MET A 30 11.10 2.36 -17.24
C MET A 30 11.77 3.12 -16.09
N GLU A 31 11.41 4.38 -15.95
CA GLU A 31 11.75 5.18 -14.77
C GLU A 31 10.70 4.96 -13.72
N THR A 32 11.08 4.35 -12.59
CA THR A 32 10.10 3.98 -11.54
C THR A 32 9.86 5.10 -10.55
N TYR A 33 10.78 6.04 -10.45
CA TYR A 33 10.67 7.22 -9.60
C TYR A 33 11.56 8.34 -10.14
N ASN A 34 10.98 9.53 -10.26
CA ASN A 34 11.68 10.76 -10.57
C ASN A 34 11.02 11.87 -9.74
N TYR A 35 11.77 12.49 -8.86
CA TYR A 35 11.21 13.49 -7.94
C TYR A 35 10.46 14.61 -8.66
N ASN A 36 10.98 15.11 -9.79
CA ASN A 36 10.36 16.23 -10.51
C ASN A 36 8.99 15.83 -11.09
N ASP A 37 8.90 14.66 -11.75
CA ASP A 37 7.65 14.16 -12.32
C ASP A 37 6.60 13.89 -11.22
N PHE A 38 7.04 13.34 -10.08
CA PHE A 38 6.16 13.08 -8.93
C PHE A 38 5.72 14.39 -8.25
N ALA A 39 6.62 15.37 -8.13
CA ALA A 39 6.29 16.69 -7.59
C ALA A 39 5.28 17.44 -8.47
N GLU A 40 5.42 17.39 -9.82
CA GLU A 40 4.42 17.92 -10.75
C GLU A 40 3.05 17.25 -10.57
N ALA A 41 3.03 15.96 -10.21
CA ALA A 41 1.82 15.22 -9.88
C ALA A 41 1.30 15.48 -8.46
N GLY A 42 1.92 16.41 -7.71
CA GLY A 42 1.58 16.77 -6.34
C GLY A 42 1.98 15.71 -5.31
N ILE A 43 3.07 14.99 -5.55
CA ILE A 43 3.74 14.08 -4.61
C ILE A 43 5.12 14.69 -4.33
N THR A 44 5.21 15.49 -3.28
CA THR A 44 6.39 16.30 -2.93
C THR A 44 7.21 15.72 -1.79
N GLU A 45 6.80 14.58 -1.28
CA GLU A 45 7.41 13.88 -0.16
C GLU A 45 8.82 13.40 -0.54
N LYS A 46 9.75 13.53 0.41
CA LYS A 46 11.09 12.96 0.29
C LYS A 46 11.06 11.52 0.81
N PHE A 47 11.33 10.57 -0.04
CA PHE A 47 11.49 9.19 0.37
C PHE A 47 12.91 8.94 0.88
N VAL A 48 13.01 8.39 2.09
CA VAL A 48 14.27 8.22 2.82
C VAL A 48 14.61 6.76 3.11
N GLN A 49 13.67 5.84 2.86
CA GLN A 49 13.86 4.41 3.11
C GLN A 49 13.21 3.60 1.99
N ASP A 50 13.92 2.59 1.49
CA ASP A 50 13.42 1.58 0.56
C ASP A 50 13.33 0.23 1.26
N ASN A 51 12.23 -0.49 1.01
CA ASN A 51 12.00 -1.82 1.55
C ASN A 51 11.63 -2.78 0.42
N GLN A 52 11.98 -4.05 0.60
CA GLN A 52 11.56 -5.15 -0.26
C GLN A 52 11.13 -6.34 0.57
N SER A 53 10.06 -6.99 0.16
CA SER A 53 9.61 -8.26 0.75
C SER A 53 9.26 -9.24 -0.35
N ALA A 54 9.44 -10.53 -0.04
CA ALA A 54 9.03 -11.63 -0.88
C ALA A 54 8.02 -12.49 -0.12
N SER A 55 6.98 -12.95 -0.79
CA SER A 55 5.88 -13.66 -0.15
C SER A 55 5.21 -14.64 -1.12
N LYS A 56 4.75 -15.77 -0.62
CA LYS A 56 3.97 -16.76 -1.38
C LYS A 56 2.47 -16.43 -1.38
N LYS A 57 1.70 -17.07 -2.27
CA LYS A 57 0.23 -16.93 -2.35
C LYS A 57 -0.43 -17.10 -0.99
N GLY A 58 -1.44 -16.27 -0.72
CA GLY A 58 -2.19 -16.28 0.52
C GLY A 58 -1.53 -15.51 1.68
N VAL A 59 -0.30 -15.01 1.52
CA VAL A 59 0.29 -14.13 2.54
C VAL A 59 -0.48 -12.81 2.55
N LEU A 60 -1.02 -12.46 3.72
CA LEU A 60 -1.64 -11.18 4.01
C LEU A 60 -0.80 -10.45 5.05
N ARG A 61 -0.43 -9.20 4.75
CA ARG A 61 0.29 -8.31 5.65
C ARG A 61 -0.55 -7.05 5.86
N GLY A 62 -0.75 -6.67 7.10
CA GLY A 62 -1.50 -5.45 7.43
C GLY A 62 -2.68 -5.68 8.36
N LEU A 63 -3.49 -4.70 8.57
CA LEU A 63 -3.39 -3.30 8.12
C LEU A 63 -2.53 -2.50 9.10
N HIS A 64 -1.41 -1.95 8.65
CA HIS A 64 -0.40 -1.31 9.49
C HIS A 64 -0.27 0.19 9.25
N PHE A 65 0.15 0.90 10.30
CA PHE A 65 0.57 2.30 10.25
C PHE A 65 1.59 2.58 11.36
N GLN A 66 2.29 3.70 11.31
CA GLN A 66 3.06 4.24 12.43
C GLN A 66 2.27 5.36 13.11
N ILE A 67 2.34 5.42 14.42
CA ILE A 67 1.48 6.25 15.27
C ILE A 67 2.00 7.70 15.33
N ASN A 68 3.26 7.85 15.75
CA ASN A 68 3.92 9.13 15.97
C ASN A 68 4.82 9.54 14.80
N TYR A 69 5.27 8.57 14.02
CA TYR A 69 6.15 8.76 12.86
C TYR A 69 5.46 8.24 11.57
N PRO A 70 4.30 8.82 11.21
CA PRO A 70 3.53 8.31 10.07
C PRO A 70 4.28 8.48 8.75
N GLN A 71 4.24 7.46 7.91
CA GLN A 71 4.95 7.39 6.65
C GLN A 71 3.99 7.55 5.47
N ASP A 72 4.37 8.39 4.50
CA ASP A 72 3.87 8.26 3.14
C ASP A 72 4.57 7.07 2.47
N LYS A 73 3.84 6.33 1.66
CA LYS A 73 4.37 5.13 0.99
C LYS A 73 4.13 5.20 -0.51
N LEU A 74 5.13 4.80 -1.27
CA LEU A 74 5.00 4.56 -2.71
C LEU A 74 5.32 3.09 -2.97
N VAL A 75 4.30 2.30 -3.27
CA VAL A 75 4.40 0.84 -3.34
C VAL A 75 4.22 0.33 -4.76
N ARG A 76 4.88 -0.78 -5.10
CA ARG A 76 4.75 -1.49 -6.37
C ARG A 76 5.16 -2.95 -6.25
N VAL A 77 4.77 -3.76 -7.24
CA VAL A 77 5.16 -5.16 -7.37
C VAL A 77 6.18 -5.30 -8.50
N VAL A 78 7.29 -6.01 -8.22
CA VAL A 78 8.34 -6.27 -9.22
C VAL A 78 8.28 -7.71 -9.75
N ASN A 79 7.62 -8.60 -9.04
CA ASN A 79 7.32 -9.97 -9.46
C ASN A 79 5.96 -10.40 -8.90
N GLY A 80 5.13 -11.06 -9.70
CA GLY A 80 3.80 -11.52 -9.30
C GLY A 80 2.74 -10.42 -9.21
N GLU A 81 1.71 -10.66 -8.38
CA GLU A 81 0.54 -9.80 -8.20
C GLU A 81 0.08 -9.78 -6.75
N VAL A 82 -0.35 -8.62 -6.29
CA VAL A 82 -1.02 -8.43 -4.99
C VAL A 82 -2.30 -7.62 -5.14
N PHE A 83 -3.22 -7.77 -4.17
CA PHE A 83 -4.28 -6.82 -3.92
C PHE A 83 -3.85 -5.92 -2.76
N ASP A 84 -3.61 -4.66 -3.06
CA ASP A 84 -3.11 -3.65 -2.12
C ASP A 84 -4.25 -2.79 -1.61
N VAL A 85 -4.28 -2.51 -0.31
CA VAL A 85 -5.39 -1.82 0.37
C VAL A 85 -4.86 -0.69 1.25
N ALA A 86 -5.46 0.49 1.11
CA ALA A 86 -5.29 1.62 2.00
C ALA A 86 -6.60 1.97 2.69
N VAL A 87 -6.58 2.20 4.00
CA VAL A 87 -7.74 2.60 4.82
C VAL A 87 -7.50 4.00 5.36
N ASP A 88 -8.42 4.92 5.11
CA ASP A 88 -8.32 6.31 5.59
C ASP A 88 -8.54 6.38 7.11
N LEU A 89 -7.49 6.73 7.84
CA LEU A 89 -7.51 6.92 9.30
C LEU A 89 -7.34 8.41 9.69
N ARG A 90 -7.43 9.33 8.74
CA ARG A 90 -7.26 10.76 8.99
C ARG A 90 -8.47 11.34 9.71
N LYS A 91 -8.25 11.81 10.93
CA LYS A 91 -9.31 12.43 11.75
C LYS A 91 -9.92 13.65 11.03
N GLY A 92 -11.25 13.66 10.91
CA GLY A 92 -11.98 14.71 10.21
C GLY A 92 -12.09 14.54 8.69
N SER A 93 -11.49 13.50 8.12
CA SER A 93 -11.69 13.15 6.70
C SER A 93 -13.13 12.73 6.43
N LYS A 94 -13.69 13.16 5.29
CA LYS A 94 -15.01 12.70 4.80
C LYS A 94 -15.04 11.20 4.50
N THR A 95 -13.88 10.60 4.31
CA THR A 95 -13.71 9.18 4.01
C THR A 95 -13.06 8.40 5.16
N PHE A 96 -13.09 8.96 6.40
CA PHE A 96 -12.60 8.27 7.59
C PHE A 96 -13.22 6.88 7.74
N GLY A 97 -12.40 5.85 7.88
CA GLY A 97 -12.80 4.45 7.93
C GLY A 97 -13.15 3.82 6.57
N LYS A 98 -13.09 4.56 5.47
CA LYS A 98 -13.26 3.99 4.13
C LYS A 98 -11.94 3.43 3.63
N TRP A 99 -12.03 2.44 2.75
CA TRP A 99 -10.86 1.81 2.15
C TRP A 99 -10.91 1.89 0.61
N TYR A 100 -9.74 1.83 0.02
CA TYR A 100 -9.53 1.70 -1.42
C TYR A 100 -8.58 0.54 -1.68
N GLY A 101 -8.89 -0.29 -2.67
CA GLY A 101 -8.08 -1.44 -3.04
C GLY A 101 -7.72 -1.41 -4.53
N VAL A 102 -6.50 -1.85 -4.84
CA VAL A 102 -5.97 -1.89 -6.21
C VAL A 102 -5.13 -3.15 -6.44
N ARG A 103 -5.22 -3.73 -7.63
CA ARG A 103 -4.31 -4.80 -8.07
C ARG A 103 -3.01 -4.17 -8.59
N LEU A 104 -1.90 -4.56 -7.97
CA LEU A 104 -0.55 -4.19 -8.38
C LEU A 104 0.16 -5.45 -8.86
N SER A 105 0.80 -5.39 -10.02
CA SER A 105 1.53 -6.52 -10.56
C SER A 105 2.80 -6.11 -11.33
N ALA A 106 3.73 -7.06 -11.46
CA ALA A 106 4.88 -6.89 -12.34
C ALA A 106 4.48 -6.65 -13.81
N GLU A 107 3.28 -7.10 -14.21
CA GLU A 107 2.75 -6.92 -15.56
C GLU A 107 2.16 -5.52 -15.77
N ASN A 108 1.26 -5.07 -14.87
CA ASN A 108 0.58 -3.77 -15.02
C ASN A 108 1.46 -2.57 -14.70
N LYS A 109 2.62 -2.78 -14.06
CA LYS A 109 3.61 -1.75 -13.68
C LYS A 109 3.06 -0.61 -12.80
N LYS A 110 1.82 -0.74 -12.32
CA LYS A 110 1.19 0.29 -11.48
C LYS A 110 1.91 0.42 -10.15
N GLN A 111 1.93 1.64 -9.66
CA GLN A 111 2.38 1.98 -8.32
C GLN A 111 1.23 2.64 -7.57
N PHE A 112 1.19 2.50 -6.26
CA PHE A 112 0.18 3.11 -5.42
C PHE A 112 0.82 4.06 -4.42
N PHE A 113 0.45 5.33 -4.48
CA PHE A 113 0.86 6.33 -3.49
C PHE A 113 -0.19 6.40 -2.39
N ILE A 114 0.26 6.19 -1.16
CA ILE A 114 -0.54 6.17 0.06
C ILE A 114 0.04 7.20 1.01
N PRO A 115 -0.63 8.35 1.22
CA PRO A 115 -0.15 9.37 2.15
C PRO A 115 -0.14 8.86 3.60
N LYS A 116 0.60 9.55 4.45
CA LYS A 116 0.49 9.37 5.90
C LYS A 116 -0.95 9.56 6.40
N GLY A 117 -1.29 8.86 7.48
CA GLY A 117 -2.63 8.85 8.03
C GLY A 117 -3.54 7.76 7.44
N PHE A 118 -2.98 6.83 6.67
CA PHE A 118 -3.65 5.62 6.22
C PHE A 118 -3.08 4.39 6.88
N ALA A 119 -3.94 3.39 7.15
CA ALA A 119 -3.47 2.03 7.37
C ALA A 119 -3.30 1.35 6.01
N HIS A 120 -2.30 0.48 5.91
CA HIS A 120 -1.91 -0.16 4.66
C HIS A 120 -1.70 -1.66 4.84
N GLY A 121 -2.10 -2.43 3.86
CA GLY A 121 -1.87 -3.87 3.81
C GLY A 121 -2.07 -4.44 2.41
N PHE A 122 -1.64 -5.68 2.21
CA PHE A 122 -1.83 -6.36 0.93
C PHE A 122 -2.01 -7.87 1.09
N LEU A 123 -2.69 -8.47 0.11
CA LEU A 123 -2.85 -9.90 -0.07
C LEU A 123 -2.12 -10.35 -1.34
N VAL A 124 -1.28 -11.38 -1.24
CA VAL A 124 -0.59 -11.98 -2.40
C VAL A 124 -1.54 -12.89 -3.16
N LEU A 125 -1.73 -12.61 -4.46
CA LEU A 125 -2.66 -13.32 -5.34
C LEU A 125 -1.97 -14.36 -6.24
N SER A 126 -0.74 -14.08 -6.68
CA SER A 126 0.09 -15.00 -7.46
C SER A 126 0.81 -16.02 -6.57
N ASP A 127 1.36 -17.09 -7.14
CA ASP A 127 2.10 -18.11 -6.40
C ASP A 127 3.25 -17.54 -5.57
N TYR A 128 3.87 -16.46 -6.10
CA TYR A 128 4.94 -15.71 -5.47
C TYR A 128 4.83 -14.25 -5.87
N ALA A 129 5.15 -13.32 -4.96
CA ALA A 129 5.25 -11.90 -5.27
C ALA A 129 6.44 -11.26 -4.56
N GLU A 130 7.09 -10.32 -5.26
CA GLU A 130 8.05 -9.39 -4.69
C GLU A 130 7.47 -7.99 -4.68
N PHE A 131 7.39 -7.44 -3.49
CA PHE A 131 6.78 -6.16 -3.18
C PHE A 131 7.84 -5.17 -2.69
N VAL A 132 7.96 -4.03 -3.36
CA VAL A 132 8.92 -2.99 -3.02
C VAL A 132 8.21 -1.68 -2.73
N TYR A 133 8.71 -0.93 -1.77
CA TYR A 133 8.10 0.35 -1.42
C TYR A 133 9.09 1.33 -0.81
N LYS A 134 8.85 2.61 -1.12
CA LYS A 134 9.55 3.75 -0.53
C LYS A 134 8.73 4.32 0.61
N CYS A 135 9.41 4.80 1.66
CA CYS A 135 8.80 5.47 2.81
C CYS A 135 9.38 6.87 2.98
N SER A 136 8.53 7.82 3.39
CA SER A 136 8.94 9.21 3.65
C SER A 136 9.55 9.42 5.04
N ASP A 137 9.48 8.43 5.92
CA ASP A 137 10.12 8.44 7.23
C ASP A 137 10.71 7.05 7.54
N PHE A 138 11.56 6.97 8.54
CA PHE A 138 12.20 5.71 8.96
C PHE A 138 11.21 4.80 9.69
N TYR A 139 11.53 3.51 9.66
CA TYR A 139 10.78 2.53 10.42
C TYR A 139 11.13 2.59 11.91
N HIS A 140 10.11 2.71 12.74
CA HIS A 140 10.20 2.72 14.20
C HIS A 140 9.48 1.49 14.77
N PRO A 141 10.20 0.44 15.19
CA PRO A 141 9.59 -0.84 15.58
C PRO A 141 8.65 -0.76 16.79
N ASN A 142 8.82 0.26 17.64
CA ASN A 142 7.97 0.48 18.82
C ASN A 142 6.82 1.47 18.57
N ASP A 143 6.64 1.92 17.34
CA ASP A 143 5.65 2.92 16.94
C ASP A 143 4.56 2.36 16.03
N GLU A 144 4.51 1.04 15.88
CA GLU A 144 3.53 0.41 15.01
C GLU A 144 2.14 0.35 15.65
N GLY A 145 1.15 0.65 14.83
CA GLY A 145 -0.26 0.37 15.08
C GLY A 145 -0.84 -0.47 13.93
N GLY A 146 -1.99 -1.07 14.20
CA GLY A 146 -2.67 -1.85 13.18
C GLY A 146 -4.17 -1.97 13.45
N ILE A 147 -4.89 -2.42 12.45
CA ILE A 147 -6.30 -2.78 12.51
C ILE A 147 -6.47 -4.18 11.93
N ALA A 148 -7.32 -4.99 12.52
CA ALA A 148 -7.61 -6.33 12.05
C ALA A 148 -8.03 -6.30 10.56
N TYR A 149 -7.42 -7.14 9.73
CA TYR A 149 -7.67 -7.19 8.28
C TYR A 149 -9.15 -7.48 7.94
N ASN A 150 -9.83 -8.19 8.82
CA ASN A 150 -11.22 -8.62 8.69
C ASN A 150 -12.20 -7.82 9.56
N ASP A 151 -11.79 -6.62 9.96
CA ASP A 151 -12.64 -5.73 10.77
C ASP A 151 -14.00 -5.49 10.09
N PRO A 152 -15.13 -5.72 10.78
CA PRO A 152 -16.46 -5.64 10.19
C PRO A 152 -16.95 -4.21 9.92
N ASP A 153 -16.38 -3.20 10.56
CA ASP A 153 -16.77 -1.80 10.36
C ASP A 153 -16.07 -1.21 9.14
N ILE A 154 -14.81 -1.61 8.89
CA ILE A 154 -14.08 -1.28 7.66
C ILE A 154 -14.55 -2.16 6.50
N ALA A 155 -14.77 -3.44 6.77
CA ALA A 155 -15.30 -4.43 5.83
C ALA A 155 -14.56 -4.48 4.48
N VAL A 156 -13.23 -4.57 4.53
CA VAL A 156 -12.41 -4.73 3.32
C VAL A 156 -12.83 -6.00 2.57
N LYS A 157 -13.11 -5.85 1.30
CA LYS A 157 -13.46 -6.98 0.42
C LYS A 157 -12.19 -7.56 -0.20
N TRP A 158 -11.45 -8.31 0.59
CA TRP A 158 -10.29 -9.03 0.11
C TRP A 158 -10.71 -10.08 -0.93
N PRO A 159 -10.02 -10.18 -2.08
CA PRO A 159 -10.32 -11.21 -3.09
C PRO A 159 -9.74 -12.58 -2.68
N ILE A 160 -10.22 -13.10 -1.55
CA ILE A 160 -9.84 -14.40 -1.02
C ILE A 160 -10.59 -15.47 -1.77
N GLU A 161 -9.87 -16.32 -2.52
CA GLU A 161 -10.44 -17.45 -3.23
C GLU A 161 -10.94 -18.51 -2.26
N GLU A 162 -12.00 -19.22 -2.61
CA GLU A 162 -12.49 -20.34 -1.80
C GLU A 162 -11.40 -21.39 -1.61
N GLY A 163 -11.17 -21.79 -0.36
CA GLY A 163 -10.11 -22.74 0.00
C GLY A 163 -8.70 -22.15 0.12
N LEU A 164 -8.53 -20.84 -0.12
CA LEU A 164 -7.22 -20.21 0.10
C LEU A 164 -6.95 -20.06 1.60
N GLU A 165 -5.89 -20.70 2.07
CA GLU A 165 -5.37 -20.53 3.42
C GLU A 165 -4.60 -19.20 3.52
N LEU A 166 -5.03 -18.33 4.42
CA LEU A 166 -4.32 -17.08 4.72
C LEU A 166 -3.11 -17.33 5.61
N ILE A 167 -2.00 -16.74 5.25
CA ILE A 167 -0.74 -16.81 5.99
C ILE A 167 -0.43 -15.42 6.52
N MET A 168 -0.44 -15.26 7.83
CA MET A 168 -0.22 -14.00 8.52
C MET A 168 0.86 -14.13 9.58
N SER A 169 1.52 -13.02 9.90
CA SER A 169 2.40 -12.98 11.08
C SER A 169 1.56 -13.06 12.35
N GLU A 170 2.16 -13.57 13.42
CA GLU A 170 1.50 -13.62 14.74
C GLU A 170 1.05 -12.21 15.19
N LYS A 171 1.82 -11.18 14.85
CA LYS A 171 1.48 -9.79 15.14
C LYS A 171 0.21 -9.35 14.41
N ASP A 172 0.09 -9.67 13.13
CA ASP A 172 -1.05 -9.26 12.30
C ASP A 172 -2.37 -9.91 12.74
N THR A 173 -2.30 -11.06 13.39
CA THR A 173 -3.49 -11.73 13.95
C THR A 173 -3.98 -11.12 15.29
N LYS A 174 -3.19 -10.23 15.88
CA LYS A 174 -3.47 -9.66 17.22
C LYS A 174 -3.97 -8.21 17.19
N TRP A 175 -4.07 -7.60 16.02
CA TRP A 175 -4.57 -6.24 15.91
C TRP A 175 -6.04 -6.14 16.32
N GLY A 176 -6.34 -5.08 17.08
CA GLY A 176 -7.70 -4.72 17.48
C GLY A 176 -8.56 -4.22 16.32
N GLY A 177 -9.83 -4.00 16.60
CA GLY A 177 -10.79 -3.49 15.63
C GLY A 177 -10.73 -1.97 15.45
N PHE A 178 -11.42 -1.48 14.42
CA PHE A 178 -11.51 -0.05 14.10
C PHE A 178 -12.17 0.75 15.23
N LYS A 179 -13.17 0.20 15.92
CA LYS A 179 -13.81 0.87 17.07
C LYS A 179 -12.84 1.08 18.23
N GLU A 180 -11.97 0.13 18.49
CA GLU A 180 -10.92 0.25 19.52
C GLU A 180 -9.94 1.35 19.15
N TYR A 181 -9.47 1.34 17.90
CA TYR A 181 -8.62 2.39 17.34
C TYR A 181 -9.23 3.79 17.51
N VAL A 182 -10.53 3.96 17.23
CA VAL A 182 -11.25 5.23 17.40
C VAL A 182 -11.37 5.63 18.86
N ALA A 183 -11.59 4.67 19.77
CA ALA A 183 -11.73 4.94 21.19
C ALA A 183 -10.43 5.41 21.86
N GLU A 184 -9.30 4.84 21.46
CA GLU A 184 -7.96 5.18 21.99
C GLU A 184 -7.45 6.56 21.54
N ARG A 185 -8.07 7.15 20.52
CA ARG A 185 -7.63 8.40 19.88
C ARG A 185 -8.63 9.55 20.01
N LYS A 186 -9.58 9.41 20.94
CA LYS A 186 -10.42 10.51 21.40
C LYS A 186 -9.62 11.42 22.31
#